data_30af34f5a8e98cfdabfcaf3adb6045ed
#
_entry.id   30af34f5a8e98cfdabfcaf3adb6045ed
#
_cell.length_a   1.000
_cell.length_b   1.000
_cell.length_c   1.000
_cell.angle_alpha   90.00
_cell.angle_beta   90.00
_cell.angle_gamma   90.00
#
_symmetry.space_group_name_H-M   'P 1'
#
loop_
_entity.id
_entity.type
_entity.pdbx_description
1 polymer ?
#
loop_
_entity_poly.entity_id
_entity_poly.type
_entity_poly.pdbx_seq_one_letter_code
_entity_poly.pdbx_strand_id
1 'polypeptide(L)'
;MTCPYLSGRTMINIHEDEVEAEINRINEESSRQSEQLPSISSSVSDGVYKAAIFTDQISYNGYLQLDKLLDCQVMRSNDGKRIIPDEHLFIITHQTYELWFKQLDETKTLQIVSLLERTAKILKLLVDQILILETMSPLDFVEFRNFLTSASGFQSLQFRLLENKLGILNKNRVSYNYQHYKEVFIKNDQENDKIIQSEREPSLFILIDRWLSRTPGIYEEEFDEDTDETNDSREDKPDSNDPGMAVSQYLSFMLEEVNNPNQTKEERELRWDEYVKIRRSFQTITNESDYNTFVEKGERRLSHNALKGALMIYFYRDMPRFSQPYQILFHLMDIDSLLQKWRYNHLMLVQRMLGSKIGTGGSSGYMYLRSTVSDRYKVFLDLFNLSTWLIPRNYIPKLSPKMMRTLSGT
;
A
#
# COMPACT_ATOMS: atom_id res chain seq x y z
N MET A 1 -3.88 7.49 33.14
CA MET A 1 -4.78 6.48 32.52
C MET A 1 -4.01 5.19 32.43
N THR A 2 -4.29 4.24 33.30
CA THR A 2 -3.60 2.96 33.47
C THR A 2 -4.05 1.99 32.38
N CYS A 3 -3.09 1.32 31.77
CA CYS A 3 -3.27 0.30 30.74
C CYS A 3 -4.13 -0.87 31.28
N PRO A 4 -5.21 -1.33 30.60
CA PRO A 4 -6.12 -2.36 31.13
C PRO A 4 -5.60 -3.80 31.10
N TYR A 5 -4.35 -4.05 30.76
CA TYR A 5 -3.78 -5.40 30.55
C TYR A 5 -2.97 -5.97 31.71
N LEU A 6 -2.98 -5.34 32.89
CA LEU A 6 -2.19 -5.78 34.06
C LEU A 6 -3.00 -6.17 35.29
N SER A 7 -4.27 -6.52 35.16
CA SER A 7 -5.03 -7.06 36.29
C SER A 7 -5.30 -8.56 36.05
N GLY A 8 -4.50 -9.41 36.65
CA GLY A 8 -4.77 -10.86 36.68
C GLY A 8 -3.56 -11.80 36.61
N ARG A 9 -2.42 -11.44 37.18
CA ARG A 9 -1.38 -12.43 37.51
C ARG A 9 -1.14 -12.44 38.99
N THR A 10 -1.54 -13.53 39.61
CA THR A 10 -1.13 -13.94 40.96
C THR A 10 0.41 -13.87 41.02
N MET A 11 0.94 -13.08 41.90
CA MET A 11 2.37 -13.04 42.19
C MET A 11 2.77 -14.40 42.80
N ILE A 12 3.44 -15.21 42.03
CA ILE A 12 4.13 -16.38 42.53
C ILE A 12 5.40 -15.82 43.16
N ASN A 13 5.48 -15.87 44.49
CA ASN A 13 6.72 -15.65 45.24
C ASN A 13 7.67 -16.82 44.90
N ILE A 14 8.54 -16.64 43.95
CA ILE A 14 9.67 -17.53 43.69
C ILE A 14 10.78 -17.04 44.63
N HIS A 15 11.22 -17.91 45.53
CA HIS A 15 12.38 -17.65 46.38
C HIS A 15 13.61 -17.42 45.48
N GLU A 16 14.38 -16.36 45.76
CA GLU A 16 15.59 -16.02 45.00
C GLU A 16 16.58 -17.19 44.95
N ASP A 17 16.64 -18.00 46.03
CA ASP A 17 17.49 -19.21 46.14
C ASP A 17 17.11 -20.30 45.10
N GLU A 18 15.84 -20.43 44.69
CA GLU A 18 15.40 -21.42 43.69
C GLU A 18 15.77 -20.97 42.26
N VAL A 19 15.77 -19.67 42.00
CA VAL A 19 16.18 -19.12 40.70
C VAL A 19 17.67 -19.24 40.50
N GLU A 20 18.47 -18.99 41.57
CA GLU A 20 19.92 -19.11 41.54
C GLU A 20 20.38 -20.57 41.40
N ALA A 21 19.67 -21.51 42.02
CA ALA A 21 19.92 -22.94 41.86
C ALA A 21 19.61 -23.43 40.42
N GLU A 22 18.57 -22.95 39.80
CA GLU A 22 18.22 -23.35 38.42
C GLU A 22 19.16 -22.72 37.39
N ILE A 23 19.61 -21.47 37.58
CA ILE A 23 20.64 -20.84 36.77
C ILE A 23 21.96 -21.59 36.83
N ASN A 24 22.38 -22.02 38.01
CA ASN A 24 23.60 -22.81 38.18
C ASN A 24 23.51 -24.19 37.55
N ARG A 25 22.34 -24.82 37.59
CA ARG A 25 22.08 -26.12 36.94
C ARG A 25 22.13 -25.99 35.40
N ILE A 26 21.54 -24.95 34.83
CA ILE A 26 21.58 -24.68 33.38
C ILE A 26 23.02 -24.41 32.91
N ASN A 27 23.81 -23.69 33.70
CA ASN A 27 25.21 -23.40 33.41
C ASN A 27 26.09 -24.67 33.49
N GLU A 28 25.85 -25.58 34.45
CA GLU A 28 26.54 -26.86 34.53
C GLU A 28 26.16 -27.83 33.38
N GLU A 29 24.91 -27.88 32.98
CA GLU A 29 24.46 -28.68 31.83
C GLU A 29 25.04 -28.14 30.50
N SER A 30 25.15 -26.83 30.34
CA SER A 30 25.78 -26.19 29.20
C SER A 30 27.29 -26.47 29.13
N SER A 31 27.98 -26.50 30.30
CA SER A 31 29.41 -26.83 30.38
C SER A 31 29.71 -28.30 30.10
N ARG A 32 28.81 -29.21 30.46
CA ARG A 32 28.93 -30.66 30.17
C ARG A 32 28.67 -31.00 28.71
N GLN A 33 27.84 -30.19 28.00
CA GLN A 33 27.60 -30.37 26.56
C GLN A 33 28.75 -29.84 25.68
N SER A 34 29.59 -28.95 26.19
CA SER A 34 30.74 -28.42 25.44
C SER A 34 31.94 -29.37 25.41
N GLU A 35 32.02 -30.38 26.31
CA GLU A 35 33.13 -31.34 26.37
C GLU A 35 32.94 -32.63 25.55
N GLN A 36 31.79 -32.82 24.88
CA GLN A 36 31.46 -34.04 24.11
C GLN A 36 31.23 -33.81 22.61
N LEU A 37 31.95 -32.93 21.96
CA LEU A 37 31.93 -32.82 20.50
C LEU A 37 33.12 -33.53 19.87
N PRO A 38 32.94 -34.63 19.12
CA PRO A 38 34.01 -35.29 18.41
C PRO A 38 34.48 -34.44 17.22
N SER A 39 35.79 -34.34 17.05
CA SER A 39 36.45 -33.77 15.88
C SER A 39 36.06 -34.54 14.61
N ILE A 40 35.25 -33.98 13.74
CA ILE A 40 34.94 -34.56 12.41
C ILE A 40 35.78 -33.87 11.36
N SER A 41 36.71 -34.67 10.81
CA SER A 41 37.48 -34.36 9.62
C SER A 41 36.61 -34.34 8.39
N SER A 42 36.93 -33.39 7.49
CA SER A 42 36.52 -33.15 6.11
C SER A 42 35.98 -34.34 5.32
N SER A 43 34.81 -34.19 4.75
CA SER A 43 34.35 -34.46 3.38
C SER A 43 32.88 -34.89 3.37
N VAL A 44 31.99 -34.02 2.97
CA VAL A 44 30.77 -34.35 2.18
C VAL A 44 30.24 -33.07 1.52
N SER A 45 30.20 -33.12 0.22
CA SER A 45 29.42 -32.25 -0.65
C SER A 45 27.93 -32.50 -0.43
N ASP A 46 27.16 -31.47 -0.24
CA ASP A 46 25.83 -31.19 -0.79
C ASP A 46 24.99 -30.33 0.15
N GLY A 47 24.63 -29.16 -0.33
CA GLY A 47 23.31 -28.54 -0.21
C GLY A 47 22.68 -28.29 1.18
N VAL A 48 23.43 -28.12 2.25
CA VAL A 48 22.86 -27.70 3.53
C VAL A 48 23.25 -26.25 3.81
N TYR A 49 22.26 -25.38 3.89
CA TYR A 49 22.44 -24.00 4.36
C TYR A 49 23.15 -24.04 5.71
N LYS A 50 24.47 -23.77 5.72
CA LYS A 50 25.18 -23.45 6.95
C LYS A 50 24.58 -22.15 7.48
N ALA A 51 23.73 -22.23 8.49
CA ALA A 51 23.48 -21.09 9.37
C ALA A 51 24.85 -20.67 9.89
N ALA A 52 25.36 -19.53 9.45
CA ALA A 52 26.57 -18.95 9.99
C ALA A 52 26.29 -18.69 11.47
N ILE A 53 26.89 -19.49 12.35
CA ILE A 53 26.91 -19.20 13.77
C ILE A 53 27.79 -17.94 13.89
N PHE A 54 27.15 -16.80 14.02
CA PHE A 54 27.83 -15.55 14.34
C PHE A 54 28.36 -15.68 15.77
N THR A 55 29.63 -16.02 15.89
CA THR A 55 30.35 -16.17 17.18
C THR A 55 30.69 -14.82 17.82
N ASP A 56 30.54 -13.72 17.11
CA ASP A 56 30.77 -12.38 17.68
C ASP A 56 29.52 -11.90 18.39
N GLN A 57 29.57 -11.85 19.71
CA GLN A 57 28.53 -11.22 20.52
C GLN A 57 28.50 -9.71 20.20
N ILE A 58 27.59 -9.34 19.32
CA ILE A 58 27.39 -7.93 18.99
C ILE A 58 26.48 -7.29 20.04
N SER A 59 26.87 -6.16 20.61
CA SER A 59 26.05 -5.43 21.58
C SER A 59 24.83 -4.79 20.91
N TYR A 60 23.78 -4.54 21.67
CA TYR A 60 22.60 -3.80 21.20
C TYR A 60 22.97 -2.46 20.54
N ASN A 61 23.84 -1.69 21.21
CA ASN A 61 24.36 -0.43 20.70
C ASN A 61 25.12 -0.62 19.37
N GLY A 62 26.04 -1.61 19.31
CA GLY A 62 26.83 -1.91 18.12
C GLY A 62 25.95 -2.40 16.95
N TYR A 63 24.97 -3.24 17.22
CA TYR A 63 24.04 -3.75 16.19
C TYR A 63 23.20 -2.64 15.56
N LEU A 64 22.65 -1.73 16.38
CA LEU A 64 21.81 -0.62 15.92
C LEU A 64 22.63 0.62 15.53
N GLN A 65 23.95 0.62 15.69
CA GLN A 65 24.81 1.78 15.43
C GLN A 65 24.33 3.04 16.19
N LEU A 66 23.91 2.87 17.46
CA LEU A 66 23.24 3.93 18.23
C LEU A 66 24.11 5.16 18.41
N ASP A 67 25.42 5.01 18.56
CA ASP A 67 26.35 6.17 18.69
C ASP A 67 26.24 7.09 17.49
N LYS A 68 26.17 6.53 16.26
CA LYS A 68 25.99 7.32 15.04
C LYS A 68 24.57 7.89 14.93
N LEU A 69 23.56 7.05 15.22
CA LEU A 69 22.17 7.42 15.08
C LEU A 69 21.77 8.55 16.04
N LEU A 70 22.22 8.48 17.28
CA LEU A 70 21.87 9.46 18.32
C LEU A 70 22.75 10.73 18.29
N ASP A 71 23.79 10.75 17.46
CA ASP A 71 24.64 11.93 17.24
C ASP A 71 24.25 12.75 15.99
N CYS A 72 23.21 12.29 15.26
CA CYS A 72 22.75 12.96 14.04
C CYS A 72 21.83 14.16 14.26
N GLN A 73 21.40 14.43 15.51
CA GLN A 73 20.40 15.47 15.84
C GLN A 73 21.08 16.79 16.15
N VAL A 74 21.67 17.43 15.15
CA VAL A 74 22.40 18.69 15.31
C VAL A 74 21.48 19.88 15.05
N MET A 75 21.14 20.59 16.11
CA MET A 75 20.31 21.82 16.04
C MET A 75 21.11 22.99 15.45
N ARG A 76 20.54 23.66 14.47
CA ARG A 76 21.12 24.86 13.83
C ARG A 76 20.87 26.14 14.63
N SER A 77 19.82 26.18 15.45
CA SER A 77 19.53 27.30 16.34
C SER A 77 20.45 27.37 17.56
N ASN A 78 21.30 26.36 17.77
CA ASN A 78 22.25 26.35 18.90
C ASN A 78 23.46 27.24 18.60
N ASP A 79 23.24 28.55 18.57
CA ASP A 79 24.29 29.57 18.35
C ASP A 79 24.92 30.08 19.68
N GLY A 80 24.64 29.39 20.78
CA GLY A 80 25.12 29.76 22.13
C GLY A 80 24.27 30.81 22.85
N LYS A 81 23.24 31.35 22.21
CA LYS A 81 22.37 32.38 22.81
C LYS A 81 21.07 31.82 23.34
N ARG A 82 20.40 30.97 22.57
CA ARG A 82 19.12 30.37 22.96
C ARG A 82 18.94 29.03 22.25
N ILE A 83 18.68 27.98 23.02
CA ILE A 83 18.29 26.68 22.51
C ILE A 83 16.76 26.68 22.28
N ILE A 84 16.32 26.27 21.08
CA ILE A 84 14.90 26.13 20.76
C ILE A 84 14.56 24.64 20.76
N PRO A 85 13.95 24.09 21.84
CA PRO A 85 13.73 22.63 21.97
C PRO A 85 12.92 22.01 20.83
N ASP A 86 11.99 22.77 20.26
CA ASP A 86 11.12 22.31 19.18
C ASP A 86 11.89 22.01 17.89
N GLU A 87 13.07 22.62 17.67
CA GLU A 87 13.93 22.25 16.55
C GLU A 87 14.45 20.80 16.68
N HIS A 88 14.82 20.38 17.88
CA HIS A 88 15.25 19.01 18.13
C HIS A 88 14.13 18.01 17.85
N LEU A 89 12.91 18.28 18.33
CA LEU A 89 11.72 17.50 18.02
C LEU A 89 11.46 17.41 16.51
N PHE A 90 11.58 18.55 15.81
CA PHE A 90 11.43 18.62 14.36
C PHE A 90 12.44 17.72 13.63
N ILE A 91 13.72 17.79 14.02
CA ILE A 91 14.78 16.95 13.42
C ILE A 91 14.49 15.46 13.61
N ILE A 92 14.22 15.01 14.85
CA ILE A 92 13.96 13.59 15.14
C ILE A 92 12.77 13.10 14.33
N THR A 93 11.69 13.87 14.30
CA THR A 93 10.48 13.45 13.58
C THR A 93 10.74 13.31 12.10
N HIS A 94 11.48 14.23 11.47
CA HIS A 94 11.81 14.12 10.05
C HIS A 94 12.80 12.99 9.76
N GLN A 95 13.78 12.74 10.61
CA GLN A 95 14.68 11.59 10.48
C GLN A 95 13.93 10.26 10.57
N THR A 96 12.95 10.13 11.47
CA THR A 96 12.12 8.92 11.55
C THR A 96 11.25 8.73 10.31
N TYR A 97 10.74 9.79 9.68
CA TYR A 97 10.06 9.70 8.39
C TYR A 97 10.98 9.13 7.30
N GLU A 98 12.19 9.67 7.18
CA GLU A 98 13.16 9.20 6.15
C GLU A 98 13.56 7.74 6.38
N LEU A 99 13.74 7.29 7.61
CA LEU A 99 14.00 5.89 7.94
C LEU A 99 12.83 4.98 7.55
N TRP A 100 11.58 5.39 7.80
CA TRP A 100 10.41 4.62 7.39
C TRP A 100 10.20 4.62 5.88
N PHE A 101 10.44 5.73 5.19
CA PHE A 101 10.40 5.76 3.72
C PHE A 101 11.44 4.82 3.12
N LYS A 102 12.66 4.81 3.66
CA LYS A 102 13.70 3.85 3.26
C LYS A 102 13.24 2.41 3.46
N GLN A 103 12.64 2.07 4.61
CA GLN A 103 12.12 0.73 4.87
C GLN A 103 11.04 0.32 3.86
N LEU A 104 10.14 1.24 3.48
CA LEU A 104 9.11 0.98 2.49
C LEU A 104 9.69 0.75 1.09
N ASP A 105 10.79 1.43 0.76
CA ASP A 105 11.48 1.25 -0.53
C ASP A 105 12.25 -0.08 -0.63
N GLU A 106 12.90 -0.53 0.44
CA GLU A 106 13.75 -1.73 0.47
C GLU A 106 12.99 -3.07 0.51
N THR A 107 11.66 -3.06 0.57
CA THR A 107 10.87 -4.28 0.76
C THR A 107 10.85 -5.17 -0.50
N LYS A 108 11.60 -6.28 -0.51
CA LYS A 108 11.84 -7.16 -1.67
C LYS A 108 11.40 -8.61 -1.45
N THR A 109 10.28 -8.93 -0.79
CA THR A 109 9.96 -10.32 -0.47
C THR A 109 8.69 -10.88 -1.08
N LEU A 110 8.61 -12.24 -1.17
CA LEU A 110 7.56 -13.02 -1.82
C LEU A 110 6.17 -13.00 -1.12
N GLN A 111 6.07 -12.45 0.07
CA GLN A 111 4.82 -12.45 0.86
C GLN A 111 4.05 -11.13 0.69
N ILE A 112 3.44 -10.93 -0.46
CA ILE A 112 2.79 -9.67 -0.86
C ILE A 112 1.76 -9.20 0.19
N VAL A 113 0.87 -10.08 0.67
CA VAL A 113 -0.18 -9.68 1.63
C VAL A 113 0.42 -9.13 2.92
N SER A 114 1.35 -9.86 3.54
CA SER A 114 1.98 -9.41 4.81
C SER A 114 2.82 -8.16 4.65
N LEU A 115 3.38 -7.94 3.45
CA LEU A 115 4.14 -6.73 3.14
C LEU A 115 3.24 -5.50 2.95
N LEU A 116 2.14 -5.66 2.24
CA LEU A 116 1.14 -4.59 2.07
C LEU A 116 0.51 -4.24 3.42
N GLU A 117 0.21 -5.24 4.24
CA GLU A 117 -0.27 -5.02 5.62
C GLU A 117 0.76 -4.25 6.46
N ARG A 118 2.04 -4.63 6.40
CA ARG A 118 3.14 -3.91 7.08
C ARG A 118 3.24 -2.49 6.57
N THR A 119 3.18 -2.28 5.26
CA THR A 119 3.19 -0.95 4.64
C THR A 119 2.05 -0.08 5.16
N ALA A 120 0.83 -0.62 5.21
CA ALA A 120 -0.32 0.08 5.78
C ALA A 120 -0.11 0.46 7.26
N LYS A 121 0.44 -0.45 8.08
CA LYS A 121 0.76 -0.19 9.49
C LYS A 121 1.81 0.91 9.66
N ILE A 122 2.87 0.90 8.84
CA ILE A 122 3.89 1.97 8.83
C ILE A 122 3.27 3.30 8.42
N LEU A 123 2.48 3.34 7.36
CA LEU A 123 1.80 4.57 6.92
C LEU A 123 0.84 5.11 7.99
N LYS A 124 0.15 4.24 8.73
CA LYS A 124 -0.67 4.65 9.88
C LYS A 124 0.17 5.31 10.96
N LEU A 125 1.32 4.72 11.31
CA LEU A 125 2.28 5.32 12.24
C LEU A 125 2.72 6.71 11.75
N LEU A 126 3.05 6.87 10.47
CA LEU A 126 3.44 8.15 9.88
C LEU A 126 2.32 9.20 9.95
N VAL A 127 1.06 8.78 9.75
CA VAL A 127 -0.11 9.66 9.92
C VAL A 127 -0.21 10.15 11.37
N ASP A 128 -0.06 9.24 12.34
CA ASP A 128 -0.18 9.56 13.76
C ASP A 128 1.02 10.40 14.25
N GLN A 129 2.20 10.24 13.66
CA GLN A 129 3.41 11.00 13.99
C GLN A 129 3.28 12.51 13.71
N ILE A 130 2.42 12.93 12.76
CA ILE A 130 2.14 14.35 12.54
C ILE A 130 1.58 15.01 13.80
N LEU A 131 0.80 14.30 14.59
CA LEU A 131 0.24 14.81 15.85
C LEU A 131 1.33 15.22 16.85
N ILE A 132 2.50 14.57 16.78
CA ILE A 132 3.66 14.95 17.61
C ILE A 132 4.18 16.34 17.19
N LEU A 133 4.29 16.58 15.87
CA LEU A 133 4.68 17.89 15.36
C LEU A 133 3.65 19.00 15.65
N GLU A 134 2.39 18.65 15.79
CA GLU A 134 1.32 19.59 16.15
C GLU A 134 1.45 20.12 17.60
N THR A 135 2.25 19.47 18.44
CA THR A 135 2.57 19.93 19.79
C THR A 135 3.55 21.10 19.82
N MET A 136 4.27 21.36 18.70
CA MET A 136 5.17 22.50 18.60
C MET A 136 4.42 23.83 18.69
N SER A 137 5.06 24.83 19.30
CA SER A 137 4.59 26.19 19.27
C SER A 137 4.84 26.83 17.89
N PRO A 138 3.84 27.45 17.25
CA PRO A 138 4.09 28.24 16.04
C PRO A 138 5.11 29.36 16.23
N LEU A 139 5.25 29.89 17.44
CA LEU A 139 6.23 30.92 17.75
C LEU A 139 7.65 30.35 17.71
N ASP A 140 7.87 29.19 18.36
CA ASP A 140 9.18 28.53 18.38
C ASP A 140 9.55 28.05 16.97
N PHE A 141 8.57 27.55 16.20
CA PHE A 141 8.77 27.19 14.80
C PHE A 141 9.24 28.39 13.96
N VAL A 142 8.67 29.57 14.12
CA VAL A 142 9.08 30.77 13.39
C VAL A 142 10.52 31.19 13.79
N GLU A 143 10.92 31.00 15.04
CA GLU A 143 12.27 31.33 15.48
C GLU A 143 13.32 30.44 14.84
N PHE A 144 13.18 29.10 14.85
CA PHE A 144 14.19 28.22 14.26
C PHE A 144 14.06 28.08 12.73
N ARG A 145 12.90 28.35 12.14
CA ARG A 145 12.68 28.28 10.69
C ARG A 145 13.70 29.10 9.90
N ASN A 146 14.14 30.22 10.43
CA ASN A 146 15.14 31.09 9.77
C ASN A 146 16.48 30.38 9.55
N PHE A 147 16.79 29.36 10.35
CA PHE A 147 18.00 28.52 10.21
C PHE A 147 17.83 27.41 9.16
N LEU A 148 16.61 27.09 8.75
CA LEU A 148 16.35 26.07 7.72
C LEU A 148 16.70 26.57 6.30
N THR A 149 16.74 27.88 6.11
CA THR A 149 17.06 28.56 4.83
C THR A 149 16.35 27.93 3.60
N SER A 150 17.07 27.16 2.76
CA SER A 150 16.54 26.51 1.57
C SER A 150 16.13 25.05 1.80
N ALA A 151 16.25 24.52 3.02
CA ALA A 151 15.84 23.15 3.31
C ALA A 151 14.30 22.98 3.21
N SER A 152 13.86 21.97 2.48
CA SER A 152 12.46 21.71 2.23
C SER A 152 12.19 20.20 2.11
N GLY A 153 11.07 19.71 2.64
CA GLY A 153 10.61 18.33 2.44
C GLY A 153 10.40 17.97 0.96
N PHE A 154 10.34 18.96 0.06
CA PHE A 154 10.33 18.74 -1.38
C PHE A 154 11.62 18.03 -1.88
N GLN A 155 12.70 18.15 -1.11
CA GLN A 155 14.02 17.54 -1.37
C GLN A 155 14.18 16.13 -0.79
N SER A 156 13.14 15.55 -0.18
CA SER A 156 13.22 14.17 0.33
C SER A 156 13.33 13.17 -0.81
N LEU A 157 14.53 12.63 -1.01
CA LEU A 157 14.81 11.59 -2.01
C LEU A 157 13.98 10.33 -1.73
N GLN A 158 13.95 9.87 -0.49
CA GLN A 158 13.25 8.63 -0.11
C GLN A 158 11.74 8.72 -0.39
N PHE A 159 11.13 9.87 -0.11
CA PHE A 159 9.73 10.07 -0.43
C PHE A 159 9.46 10.07 -1.95
N ARG A 160 10.37 10.62 -2.76
CA ARG A 160 10.25 10.57 -4.23
C ARG A 160 10.41 9.16 -4.79
N LEU A 161 11.36 8.38 -4.26
CA LEU A 161 11.53 6.98 -4.62
C LEU A 161 10.28 6.16 -4.27
N LEU A 162 9.70 6.37 -3.08
CA LEU A 162 8.44 5.76 -2.67
C LEU A 162 7.29 6.10 -3.64
N GLU A 163 7.13 7.38 -4.00
CA GLU A 163 6.12 7.82 -4.96
C GLU A 163 6.28 7.15 -6.34
N ASN A 164 7.52 7.03 -6.84
CA ASN A 164 7.83 6.36 -8.11
C ASN A 164 7.49 4.87 -8.02
N LYS A 165 7.90 4.21 -6.94
CA LYS A 165 7.66 2.80 -6.71
C LYS A 165 6.18 2.45 -6.61
N LEU A 166 5.37 3.31 -6.00
CA LEU A 166 3.91 3.14 -5.97
C LEU A 166 3.28 3.33 -7.36
N GLY A 167 3.80 4.23 -8.16
CA GLY A 167 3.31 4.51 -9.53
C GLY A 167 2.58 5.84 -9.68
N ILE A 168 2.97 6.87 -8.92
CA ILE A 168 2.47 8.22 -9.15
C ILE A 168 3.05 8.75 -10.45
N LEU A 169 2.18 9.00 -11.43
CA LEU A 169 2.59 9.44 -12.77
C LEU A 169 3.19 10.84 -12.76
N ASN A 170 4.25 11.06 -13.53
CA ASN A 170 4.89 12.38 -13.64
C ASN A 170 3.93 13.47 -14.12
N LYS A 171 3.02 13.16 -15.06
CA LYS A 171 1.97 14.08 -15.53
C LYS A 171 1.00 14.52 -14.43
N ASN A 172 0.87 13.75 -13.36
CA ASN A 172 -0.03 14.05 -12.24
C ASN A 172 0.65 14.89 -11.17
N ARG A 173 1.99 14.98 -11.18
CA ARG A 173 2.76 15.74 -10.19
C ARG A 173 2.65 17.23 -10.44
N VAL A 174 2.39 17.95 -9.37
CA VAL A 174 2.33 19.41 -9.40
C VAL A 174 3.75 19.96 -9.29
N SER A 175 4.10 20.91 -10.17
CA SER A 175 5.38 21.63 -10.07
C SER A 175 5.38 22.54 -8.84
N TYR A 176 6.52 22.57 -8.15
CA TYR A 176 6.76 23.46 -7.03
C TYR A 176 7.65 24.62 -7.52
N ASN A 177 7.21 25.85 -7.37
CA ASN A 177 7.90 27.03 -7.91
C ASN A 177 8.26 26.90 -9.42
N TYR A 178 7.36 26.36 -10.21
CA TYR A 178 7.58 26.09 -11.64
C TYR A 178 8.67 25.05 -11.93
N GLN A 179 9.26 24.42 -10.89
CA GLN A 179 10.27 23.37 -11.01
C GLN A 179 9.62 21.99 -10.92
N HIS A 180 10.05 21.11 -11.81
CA HIS A 180 9.73 19.70 -11.70
C HIS A 180 10.55 19.08 -10.55
N TYR A 181 9.98 18.10 -9.83
CA TYR A 181 10.67 17.51 -8.65
C TYR A 181 12.07 16.97 -8.96
N LYS A 182 12.35 16.53 -10.19
CA LYS A 182 13.65 16.03 -10.62
C LYS A 182 14.75 17.10 -10.58
N GLU A 183 14.41 18.34 -10.86
CA GLU A 183 15.39 19.43 -10.95
C GLU A 183 16.12 19.67 -9.63
N VAL A 184 15.49 19.26 -8.52
CA VAL A 184 16.11 19.36 -7.20
C VAL A 184 17.30 18.42 -7.06
N PHE A 185 17.30 17.28 -7.74
CA PHE A 185 18.32 16.22 -7.62
C PHE A 185 19.40 16.27 -8.70
N ILE A 186 19.27 17.11 -9.73
CA ILE A 186 20.23 17.21 -10.85
C ILE A 186 21.64 17.52 -10.37
N LYS A 187 21.80 18.25 -9.26
CA LYS A 187 23.10 18.67 -8.73
C LYS A 187 23.87 17.55 -8.02
N ASN A 188 23.23 16.44 -7.73
CA ASN A 188 23.83 15.27 -7.08
C ASN A 188 23.65 14.05 -7.99
N ASP A 189 24.71 13.67 -8.68
CA ASP A 189 24.66 12.57 -9.66
C ASP A 189 24.13 11.27 -9.07
N GLN A 190 24.52 10.91 -7.83
CA GLN A 190 24.04 9.68 -7.17
C GLN A 190 22.55 9.70 -6.86
N GLU A 191 22.00 10.84 -6.44
CA GLU A 191 20.56 10.98 -6.17
C GLU A 191 19.78 11.01 -7.47
N ASN A 192 20.28 11.69 -8.48
CA ASN A 192 19.67 11.77 -9.80
C ASN A 192 19.61 10.39 -10.46
N ASP A 193 20.69 9.59 -10.38
CA ASP A 193 20.71 8.22 -10.89
C ASP A 193 19.67 7.33 -10.22
N LYS A 194 19.50 7.42 -8.90
CA LYS A 194 18.46 6.70 -8.16
C LYS A 194 17.06 7.08 -8.63
N ILE A 195 16.79 8.36 -8.85
CA ILE A 195 15.49 8.84 -9.38
C ILE A 195 15.25 8.25 -10.77
N ILE A 196 16.24 8.36 -11.68
CA ILE A 196 16.13 7.83 -13.04
C ILE A 196 15.91 6.32 -13.03
N GLN A 197 16.65 5.58 -12.21
CA GLN A 197 16.48 4.14 -12.07
C GLN A 197 15.09 3.78 -11.56
N SER A 198 14.60 4.46 -10.52
CA SER A 198 13.28 4.20 -9.93
C SER A 198 12.12 4.43 -10.90
N GLU A 199 12.29 5.30 -11.90
CA GLU A 199 11.29 5.53 -12.95
C GLU A 199 11.33 4.49 -14.07
N ARG A 200 12.48 3.83 -14.28
CA ARG A 200 12.63 2.76 -15.29
C ARG A 200 12.08 1.43 -14.78
N GLU A 201 12.12 1.21 -13.49
CA GLU A 201 11.60 0.00 -12.87
C GLU A 201 10.06 -0.01 -12.92
N PRO A 202 9.43 -1.19 -13.12
CA PRO A 202 7.97 -1.27 -13.09
C PRO A 202 7.45 -0.92 -11.70
N SER A 203 6.57 0.07 -11.63
CA SER A 203 5.92 0.46 -10.38
C SER A 203 4.95 -0.62 -9.87
N LEU A 204 4.60 -0.55 -8.58
CA LEU A 204 3.59 -1.42 -7.98
C LEU A 204 2.27 -1.36 -8.76
N PHE A 205 1.85 -0.17 -9.20
CA PHE A 205 0.66 -0.01 -10.03
C PHE A 205 0.72 -0.85 -11.32
N ILE A 206 1.84 -0.78 -12.06
CA ILE A 206 2.02 -1.55 -13.30
C ILE A 206 2.00 -3.06 -13.03
N LEU A 207 2.61 -3.51 -11.92
CA LEU A 207 2.62 -4.92 -11.56
C LEU A 207 1.23 -5.41 -11.18
N ILE A 208 0.46 -4.62 -10.44
CA ILE A 208 -0.93 -4.91 -10.07
C ILE A 208 -1.83 -4.93 -11.29
N ASP A 209 -1.71 -3.96 -12.20
CA ASP A 209 -2.49 -3.94 -13.45
C ASP A 209 -2.25 -5.21 -14.28
N ARG A 210 -0.99 -5.59 -14.49
CA ARG A 210 -0.62 -6.82 -15.20
C ARG A 210 -1.10 -8.09 -14.49
N TRP A 211 -1.09 -8.10 -13.16
CA TRP A 211 -1.57 -9.23 -12.39
C TRP A 211 -3.08 -9.36 -12.48
N LEU A 212 -3.83 -8.29 -12.29
CA LEU A 212 -5.28 -8.25 -12.41
C LEU A 212 -5.75 -8.64 -13.82
N SER A 213 -5.04 -8.18 -14.85
CA SER A 213 -5.37 -8.49 -16.25
C SER A 213 -5.28 -9.97 -16.59
N ARG A 214 -4.67 -10.80 -15.72
CA ARG A 214 -4.53 -12.26 -15.87
C ARG A 214 -5.42 -13.04 -14.89
N THR A 215 -6.39 -12.37 -14.28
CA THR A 215 -7.34 -13.05 -13.38
C THR A 215 -8.13 -14.11 -14.15
N PRO A 216 -8.25 -15.35 -13.64
CA PRO A 216 -9.04 -16.39 -14.30
C PRO A 216 -10.50 -15.94 -14.52
N GLY A 217 -11.05 -16.28 -15.67
CA GLY A 217 -12.45 -16.01 -16.03
C GLY A 217 -12.71 -14.70 -16.76
N ILE A 218 -11.66 -13.90 -17.07
CA ILE A 218 -11.81 -12.66 -17.86
C ILE A 218 -11.51 -12.82 -19.35
N TYR A 219 -10.87 -13.93 -19.73
CA TYR A 219 -10.63 -14.29 -21.12
C TYR A 219 -11.52 -15.46 -21.50
N GLU A 220 -12.05 -15.45 -22.73
CA GLU A 220 -12.48 -16.67 -23.39
C GLU A 220 -11.21 -17.50 -23.65
N GLU A 221 -11.08 -18.69 -23.03
CA GLU A 221 -9.98 -19.58 -23.35
C GLU A 221 -10.16 -19.99 -24.81
N GLU A 222 -9.20 -19.67 -25.67
CA GLU A 222 -9.10 -20.27 -27.02
C GLU A 222 -9.12 -21.78 -26.82
N PHE A 223 -10.07 -22.45 -27.46
CA PHE A 223 -10.18 -23.91 -27.46
C PHE A 223 -8.90 -24.47 -28.06
N ASP A 224 -8.11 -25.19 -27.29
CA ASP A 224 -7.16 -26.14 -27.87
C ASP A 224 -7.97 -27.20 -28.65
N GLU A 225 -7.87 -27.16 -29.98
CA GLU A 225 -8.56 -28.07 -30.90
C GLU A 225 -8.11 -29.57 -30.79
N ASP A 226 -7.32 -29.92 -29.77
CA ASP A 226 -6.75 -31.24 -29.58
C ASP A 226 -7.45 -32.07 -28.49
N THR A 227 -8.78 -32.22 -28.52
CA THR A 227 -9.42 -33.31 -27.78
C THR A 227 -10.53 -33.96 -28.59
N ASP A 228 -10.29 -35.21 -28.86
CA ASP A 228 -11.11 -36.20 -29.57
C ASP A 228 -12.63 -35.98 -29.56
N GLU A 229 -13.18 -36.07 -30.77
CA GLU A 229 -14.61 -36.17 -31.04
C GLU A 229 -15.23 -37.37 -30.32
N THR A 230 -16.02 -37.10 -29.24
CA THR A 230 -17.13 -37.98 -28.91
C THR A 230 -18.39 -37.16 -28.77
N ASN A 231 -19.27 -37.36 -29.76
CA ASN A 231 -20.64 -36.89 -29.84
C ASN A 231 -21.36 -36.87 -28.52
N ASP A 232 -21.70 -35.71 -27.98
CA ASP A 232 -22.97 -35.50 -27.31
C ASP A 232 -23.44 -34.05 -27.53
N SER A 233 -24.55 -33.92 -28.25
CA SER A 233 -25.20 -32.68 -28.65
C SER A 233 -25.80 -31.99 -27.44
N ARG A 234 -24.96 -31.27 -26.67
CA ARG A 234 -25.39 -30.20 -25.79
C ARG A 234 -24.79 -28.91 -26.34
N GLU A 235 -25.66 -27.97 -26.71
CA GLU A 235 -25.29 -26.58 -26.97
C GLU A 235 -24.59 -26.04 -25.73
N ASP A 236 -23.27 -26.24 -25.61
CA ASP A 236 -22.45 -25.59 -24.58
C ASP A 236 -22.37 -24.10 -24.93
N LYS A 237 -23.23 -23.35 -24.25
CA LYS A 237 -23.06 -21.89 -24.18
C LYS A 237 -21.66 -21.61 -23.65
N PRO A 238 -20.92 -20.66 -24.22
CA PRO A 238 -19.59 -20.35 -23.78
C PRO A 238 -19.59 -20.10 -22.27
N ASP A 239 -18.69 -20.78 -21.60
CA ASP A 239 -18.53 -20.85 -20.13
C ASP A 239 -17.92 -19.53 -19.62
N SER A 240 -18.58 -18.41 -19.89
CA SER A 240 -18.01 -17.11 -19.58
C SER A 240 -18.50 -16.63 -18.22
N ASN A 241 -17.59 -16.67 -17.25
CA ASN A 241 -17.74 -16.02 -15.96
C ASN A 241 -17.23 -14.55 -16.01
N ASP A 242 -17.11 -13.98 -17.20
CA ASP A 242 -16.68 -12.60 -17.39
C ASP A 242 -17.61 -11.65 -16.63
N PRO A 243 -17.07 -10.74 -15.78
CA PRO A 243 -17.85 -9.71 -15.10
C PRO A 243 -18.73 -8.87 -16.01
N GLY A 244 -18.32 -8.64 -17.26
CA GLY A 244 -19.14 -7.95 -18.27
C GLY A 244 -20.43 -8.72 -18.60
N MET A 245 -20.40 -10.06 -18.66
CA MET A 245 -21.61 -10.86 -18.84
C MET A 245 -22.49 -10.88 -17.61
N ALA A 246 -21.91 -10.97 -16.41
CA ALA A 246 -22.65 -10.86 -15.16
C ALA A 246 -23.44 -9.56 -15.08
N VAL A 247 -22.80 -8.46 -15.46
CA VAL A 247 -23.41 -7.13 -15.54
C VAL A 247 -24.50 -7.10 -16.61
N SER A 248 -24.28 -7.69 -17.79
CA SER A 248 -25.26 -7.71 -18.88
C SER A 248 -26.50 -8.51 -18.48
N GLN A 249 -26.36 -9.65 -17.79
CA GLN A 249 -27.47 -10.43 -17.27
C GLN A 249 -28.27 -9.65 -16.21
N TYR A 250 -27.59 -8.93 -15.31
CA TYR A 250 -28.23 -8.07 -14.32
C TYR A 250 -29.03 -6.94 -14.99
N LEU A 251 -28.48 -6.30 -16.02
CA LEU A 251 -29.19 -5.28 -16.78
C LEU A 251 -30.41 -5.82 -17.52
N SER A 252 -30.34 -7.04 -18.06
CA SER A 252 -31.48 -7.72 -18.69
C SER A 252 -32.60 -7.98 -17.67
N PHE A 253 -32.24 -8.47 -16.49
CA PHE A 253 -33.19 -8.64 -15.40
C PHE A 253 -33.86 -7.30 -14.99
N MET A 254 -33.10 -6.24 -14.82
CA MET A 254 -33.67 -4.93 -14.50
C MET A 254 -34.64 -4.43 -15.60
N LEU A 255 -34.33 -4.71 -16.86
CA LEU A 255 -35.22 -4.35 -17.97
C LEU A 255 -36.51 -5.18 -17.96
N GLU A 256 -36.47 -6.45 -17.60
CA GLU A 256 -37.64 -7.28 -17.40
C GLU A 256 -38.52 -6.72 -16.27
N GLU A 257 -37.92 -6.30 -15.17
CA GLU A 257 -38.62 -5.65 -14.06
C GLU A 257 -39.31 -4.35 -14.47
N VAL A 258 -38.69 -3.53 -15.32
CA VAL A 258 -39.32 -2.31 -15.88
C VAL A 258 -40.51 -2.64 -16.74
N ASN A 259 -40.49 -3.77 -17.45
CA ASN A 259 -41.56 -4.21 -18.35
C ASN A 259 -42.67 -5.04 -17.64
N ASN A 260 -42.58 -5.22 -16.32
CA ASN A 260 -43.58 -5.96 -15.58
C ASN A 260 -44.97 -5.31 -15.69
N PRO A 261 -45.97 -6.03 -16.20
CA PRO A 261 -47.31 -5.46 -16.47
C PRO A 261 -48.10 -5.09 -15.21
N ASN A 262 -47.70 -5.58 -14.05
CA ASN A 262 -48.42 -5.38 -12.78
C ASN A 262 -48.03 -4.07 -12.06
N GLN A 263 -47.27 -3.18 -12.68
CA GLN A 263 -46.78 -1.94 -12.08
C GLN A 263 -47.69 -0.76 -12.43
N THR A 264 -47.72 0.23 -11.54
CA THR A 264 -48.28 1.55 -11.84
C THR A 264 -47.36 2.29 -12.84
N LYS A 265 -47.90 3.34 -13.43
CA LYS A 265 -47.16 4.16 -14.36
C LYS A 265 -45.95 4.85 -13.67
N GLU A 266 -46.20 5.36 -12.47
CA GLU A 266 -45.19 6.04 -11.64
C GLU A 266 -44.03 5.08 -11.23
N GLU A 267 -44.38 3.83 -10.83
CA GLU A 267 -43.38 2.82 -10.50
C GLU A 267 -42.52 2.44 -11.70
N ARG A 268 -43.13 2.34 -12.89
CA ARG A 268 -42.39 2.04 -14.13
C ARG A 268 -41.45 3.17 -14.52
N GLU A 269 -41.88 4.44 -14.43
CA GLU A 269 -41.04 5.60 -14.71
C GLU A 269 -39.84 5.64 -13.75
N LEU A 270 -40.03 5.40 -12.45
CA LEU A 270 -38.96 5.36 -11.46
C LEU A 270 -37.94 4.25 -11.77
N ARG A 271 -38.41 3.03 -12.06
CA ARG A 271 -37.52 1.90 -12.42
C ARG A 271 -36.80 2.11 -13.75
N TRP A 272 -37.43 2.77 -14.71
CA TRP A 272 -36.78 3.13 -15.97
C TRP A 272 -35.64 4.11 -15.74
N ASP A 273 -35.84 5.12 -14.94
CA ASP A 273 -34.81 6.10 -14.60
C ASP A 273 -33.63 5.45 -13.86
N GLU A 274 -33.91 4.52 -12.97
CA GLU A 274 -32.88 3.74 -12.29
C GLU A 274 -32.12 2.85 -13.26
N TYR A 275 -32.82 2.12 -14.13
CA TYR A 275 -32.21 1.27 -15.15
C TYR A 275 -31.29 2.09 -16.08
N VAL A 276 -31.74 3.25 -16.56
CA VAL A 276 -30.94 4.10 -17.45
C VAL A 276 -29.65 4.58 -16.77
N LYS A 277 -29.72 4.97 -15.49
CA LYS A 277 -28.55 5.39 -14.69
C LYS A 277 -27.56 4.24 -14.53
N ILE A 278 -28.04 3.07 -14.12
CA ILE A 278 -27.20 1.88 -13.89
C ILE A 278 -26.61 1.39 -15.21
N ARG A 279 -27.40 1.30 -16.29
CA ARG A 279 -26.93 0.92 -17.62
C ARG A 279 -25.79 1.84 -18.09
N ARG A 280 -25.93 3.14 -17.92
CA ARG A 280 -24.89 4.11 -18.31
C ARG A 280 -23.61 3.91 -17.50
N SER A 281 -23.73 3.64 -16.22
CA SER A 281 -22.56 3.39 -15.37
C SER A 281 -21.85 2.08 -15.74
N PHE A 282 -22.60 1.04 -16.12
CA PHE A 282 -22.06 -0.27 -16.48
C PHE A 282 -21.55 -0.38 -17.92
N GLN A 283 -21.92 0.57 -18.80
CA GLN A 283 -21.47 0.58 -20.20
C GLN A 283 -19.94 0.54 -20.31
N THR A 284 -19.24 1.17 -19.38
CA THR A 284 -17.77 1.18 -19.33
C THR A 284 -17.15 -0.19 -19.01
N ILE A 285 -17.90 -1.13 -18.45
CA ILE A 285 -17.42 -2.51 -18.19
C ILE A 285 -17.66 -3.40 -19.41
N THR A 286 -18.81 -3.22 -20.06
CA THR A 286 -19.21 -4.07 -21.19
C THR A 286 -18.58 -3.63 -22.51
N ASN A 287 -18.11 -2.38 -22.59
CA ASN A 287 -17.50 -1.80 -23.80
C ASN A 287 -16.11 -1.26 -23.52
N GLU A 288 -15.09 -1.96 -24.02
CA GLU A 288 -13.69 -1.58 -23.86
C GLU A 288 -13.35 -0.23 -24.51
N SER A 289 -13.92 0.06 -25.69
CA SER A 289 -13.67 1.34 -26.39
C SER A 289 -14.14 2.53 -25.56
N ASP A 290 -15.34 2.43 -24.97
CA ASP A 290 -15.88 3.48 -24.10
C ASP A 290 -15.00 3.63 -22.84
N TYR A 291 -14.56 2.52 -22.26
CA TYR A 291 -13.66 2.53 -21.10
C TYR A 291 -12.33 3.22 -21.40
N ASN A 292 -11.70 2.88 -22.53
CA ASN A 292 -10.41 3.44 -22.93
C ASN A 292 -10.46 4.95 -23.12
N THR A 293 -11.62 5.54 -23.48
CA THR A 293 -11.76 7.00 -23.53
C THR A 293 -11.58 7.66 -22.15
N PHE A 294 -11.96 7.00 -21.07
CA PHE A 294 -11.74 7.48 -19.70
C PHE A 294 -10.28 7.30 -19.28
N VAL A 295 -9.60 6.23 -19.72
CA VAL A 295 -8.17 6.04 -19.49
C VAL A 295 -7.35 7.13 -20.17
N GLU A 296 -7.67 7.46 -21.43
CA GLU A 296 -7.02 8.54 -22.18
C GLU A 296 -7.19 9.91 -21.50
N LYS A 297 -8.38 10.20 -20.99
CA LYS A 297 -8.66 11.41 -20.22
C LYS A 297 -7.98 11.44 -18.85
N GLY A 298 -7.43 10.29 -18.38
CA GLY A 298 -6.83 10.14 -17.06
C GLY A 298 -7.86 10.03 -15.92
N GLU A 299 -9.12 9.79 -16.23
CA GLU A 299 -10.21 9.56 -15.28
C GLU A 299 -10.19 8.11 -14.74
N ARG A 300 -9.55 7.21 -15.48
CA ARG A 300 -9.25 5.82 -15.10
C ARG A 300 -7.77 5.55 -15.29
N ARG A 301 -7.25 4.59 -14.54
CA ARG A 301 -5.83 4.23 -14.57
C ARG A 301 -5.59 2.76 -14.87
N LEU A 302 -6.40 1.85 -14.32
CA LEU A 302 -6.35 0.43 -14.63
C LEU A 302 -6.71 0.19 -16.10
N SER A 303 -6.10 -0.83 -16.71
CA SER A 303 -6.56 -1.35 -17.99
C SER A 303 -7.95 -1.96 -17.85
N HIS A 304 -8.71 -2.07 -18.94
CA HIS A 304 -10.06 -2.64 -18.94
C HIS A 304 -10.07 -4.06 -18.37
N ASN A 305 -9.10 -4.90 -18.79
CA ASN A 305 -8.96 -6.26 -18.28
C ASN A 305 -8.58 -6.29 -16.80
N ALA A 306 -7.73 -5.37 -16.32
CA ALA A 306 -7.41 -5.27 -14.90
C ALA A 306 -8.64 -4.88 -14.06
N LEU A 307 -9.48 -3.97 -14.56
CA LEU A 307 -10.74 -3.64 -13.91
C LEU A 307 -11.68 -4.86 -13.83
N LYS A 308 -11.84 -5.58 -14.93
CA LYS A 308 -12.63 -6.82 -14.97
C LYS A 308 -12.07 -7.87 -14.01
N GLY A 309 -10.74 -8.02 -13.96
CA GLY A 309 -10.07 -8.92 -13.00
C GLY A 309 -10.33 -8.55 -11.55
N ALA A 310 -10.30 -7.27 -11.21
CA ALA A 310 -10.64 -6.81 -9.88
C ALA A 310 -12.11 -7.09 -9.52
N LEU A 311 -13.05 -6.88 -10.45
CA LEU A 311 -14.47 -7.21 -10.26
C LEU A 311 -14.68 -8.72 -10.08
N MET A 312 -13.99 -9.55 -10.86
CA MET A 312 -14.04 -11.01 -10.72
C MET A 312 -13.62 -11.45 -9.31
N ILE A 313 -12.53 -10.88 -8.77
CA ILE A 313 -12.07 -11.14 -7.41
C ILE A 313 -13.14 -10.70 -6.39
N TYR A 314 -13.80 -9.57 -6.59
CA TYR A 314 -14.85 -9.09 -5.69
C TYR A 314 -16.10 -9.96 -5.72
N PHE A 315 -16.55 -10.38 -6.91
CA PHE A 315 -17.75 -11.20 -7.07
C PHE A 315 -17.59 -12.57 -6.41
N TYR A 316 -16.43 -13.18 -6.54
CA TYR A 316 -16.15 -14.54 -6.08
C TYR A 316 -15.10 -14.59 -4.95
N ARG A 317 -15.03 -13.55 -4.13
CA ARG A 317 -14.06 -13.42 -3.03
C ARG A 317 -14.10 -14.53 -1.99
N ASP A 318 -15.24 -15.24 -1.91
CA ASP A 318 -15.42 -16.37 -0.99
C ASP A 318 -14.74 -17.65 -1.50
N MET A 319 -14.24 -17.66 -2.74
CA MET A 319 -13.46 -18.76 -3.31
C MET A 319 -12.03 -18.78 -2.74
N PRO A 320 -11.49 -19.96 -2.37
CA PRO A 320 -10.18 -20.06 -1.72
C PRO A 320 -9.05 -19.32 -2.48
N ARG A 321 -8.98 -19.45 -3.80
CA ARG A 321 -7.95 -18.78 -4.61
C ARG A 321 -8.09 -17.27 -4.67
N PHE A 322 -9.27 -16.70 -4.40
CA PHE A 322 -9.48 -15.26 -4.41
C PHE A 322 -9.40 -14.61 -3.02
N SER A 323 -9.27 -15.39 -1.96
CA SER A 323 -9.15 -14.86 -0.60
C SER A 323 -7.93 -13.93 -0.43
N GLN A 324 -6.74 -14.36 -0.82
CA GLN A 324 -5.53 -13.51 -0.78
C GLN A 324 -5.59 -12.36 -1.80
N PRO A 325 -5.95 -12.57 -3.08
CA PRO A 325 -6.23 -11.50 -4.03
C PRO A 325 -7.14 -10.40 -3.48
N TYR A 326 -8.24 -10.76 -2.85
CA TYR A 326 -9.14 -9.78 -2.24
C TYR A 326 -8.45 -8.96 -1.12
N GLN A 327 -7.65 -9.61 -0.26
CA GLN A 327 -6.88 -8.92 0.77
C GLN A 327 -5.84 -7.96 0.16
N ILE A 328 -5.19 -8.33 -0.95
CA ILE A 328 -4.28 -7.44 -1.67
C ILE A 328 -5.00 -6.18 -2.11
N LEU A 329 -6.17 -6.30 -2.78
CA LEU A 329 -6.96 -5.14 -3.22
C LEU A 329 -7.35 -4.24 -2.05
N PHE A 330 -7.73 -4.83 -0.92
CA PHE A 330 -8.09 -4.10 0.28
C PHE A 330 -6.90 -3.29 0.84
N HIS A 331 -5.73 -3.93 0.98
CA HIS A 331 -4.53 -3.24 1.47
C HIS A 331 -4.02 -2.15 0.52
N LEU A 332 -4.19 -2.31 -0.80
CA LEU A 332 -3.83 -1.25 -1.76
C LEU A 332 -4.70 0.00 -1.57
N MET A 333 -6.00 -0.18 -1.31
CA MET A 333 -6.89 0.94 -0.98
C MET A 333 -6.53 1.57 0.37
N ASP A 334 -6.16 0.77 1.38
CA ASP A 334 -5.69 1.29 2.67
C ASP A 334 -4.44 2.15 2.52
N ILE A 335 -3.46 1.69 1.74
CA ILE A 335 -2.21 2.42 1.47
C ILE A 335 -2.52 3.79 0.84
N ASP A 336 -3.35 3.81 -0.20
CA ASP A 336 -3.76 5.06 -0.86
C ASP A 336 -4.51 6.00 0.10
N SER A 337 -5.42 5.46 0.91
CA SER A 337 -6.18 6.22 1.91
C SER A 337 -5.27 6.84 2.96
N LEU A 338 -4.30 6.06 3.46
CA LEU A 338 -3.36 6.52 4.49
C LEU A 338 -2.40 7.58 3.94
N LEU A 339 -1.93 7.44 2.71
CA LEU A 339 -1.11 8.47 2.05
C LEU A 339 -1.89 9.78 1.86
N GLN A 340 -3.16 9.70 1.48
CA GLN A 340 -4.01 10.89 1.37
C GLN A 340 -4.25 11.54 2.73
N LYS A 341 -4.49 10.73 3.76
CA LYS A 341 -4.65 11.22 5.14
C LYS A 341 -3.37 11.88 5.64
N TRP A 342 -2.21 11.29 5.37
CA TRP A 342 -0.91 11.88 5.70
C TRP A 342 -0.70 13.22 5.02
N ARG A 343 -0.99 13.33 3.69
CA ARG A 343 -0.90 14.59 2.94
C ARG A 343 -1.82 15.66 3.51
N TYR A 344 -3.05 15.27 3.86
CA TYR A 344 -4.03 16.18 4.43
C TYR A 344 -3.58 16.69 5.82
N ASN A 345 -3.15 15.80 6.71
CA ASN A 345 -2.66 16.19 8.04
C ASN A 345 -1.42 17.09 7.92
N HIS A 346 -0.50 16.78 7.00
CA HIS A 346 0.66 17.62 6.73
C HIS A 346 0.25 19.00 6.22
N LEU A 347 -0.73 19.10 5.33
CA LEU A 347 -1.29 20.37 4.88
C LEU A 347 -1.83 21.19 6.07
N MET A 348 -2.60 20.56 6.97
CA MET A 348 -3.17 21.22 8.14
C MET A 348 -2.09 21.67 9.12
N LEU A 349 -1.06 20.86 9.36
CA LEU A 349 0.10 21.21 10.16
C LEU A 349 0.80 22.46 9.59
N VAL A 350 1.08 22.47 8.29
CA VAL A 350 1.73 23.62 7.64
C VAL A 350 0.88 24.89 7.72
N GLN A 351 -0.43 24.77 7.55
CA GLN A 351 -1.35 25.89 7.74
C GLN A 351 -1.31 26.43 9.16
N ARG A 352 -1.27 25.54 10.16
CA ARG A 352 -1.20 25.91 11.60
C ARG A 352 0.11 26.60 11.94
N MET A 353 1.25 26.14 11.40
CA MET A 353 2.59 26.67 11.72
C MET A 353 2.94 27.93 10.93
N LEU A 354 2.49 28.06 9.69
CA LEU A 354 2.87 29.14 8.78
C LEU A 354 1.75 30.09 8.41
N GLY A 355 0.49 29.66 8.53
CA GLY A 355 -0.64 30.41 7.99
C GLY A 355 -0.48 30.61 6.48
N SER A 356 -0.64 31.84 6.01
CA SER A 356 -0.47 32.25 4.60
C SER A 356 0.94 32.72 4.24
N LYS A 357 1.93 32.58 5.15
CA LYS A 357 3.31 33.02 4.89
C LYS A 357 3.92 32.22 3.74
N ILE A 358 4.81 32.87 2.99
CA ILE A 358 5.59 32.22 1.94
C ILE A 358 6.51 31.16 2.55
N GLY A 359 6.55 29.94 1.97
CA GLY A 359 7.42 28.86 2.39
C GLY A 359 8.91 29.16 2.14
N THR A 360 9.81 28.38 2.73
CA THR A 360 11.28 28.50 2.56
C THR A 360 11.71 28.32 1.10
N GLY A 361 10.89 27.69 0.27
CA GLY A 361 11.13 27.53 -1.17
C GLY A 361 10.57 28.64 -2.07
N GLY A 362 10.13 29.79 -1.50
CA GLY A 362 9.71 30.97 -2.27
C GLY A 362 8.28 30.96 -2.83
N SER A 363 7.49 29.87 -2.62
CA SER A 363 6.06 29.82 -2.90
C SER A 363 5.25 29.59 -1.65
N SER A 364 3.92 29.75 -1.72
CA SER A 364 3.04 29.33 -0.64
C SER A 364 3.09 27.79 -0.52
N GLY A 365 3.85 27.28 0.45
CA GLY A 365 3.92 25.86 0.76
C GLY A 365 2.53 25.23 0.98
N TYR A 366 1.61 26.00 1.56
CA TYR A 366 0.22 25.63 1.72
C TYR A 366 -0.47 25.32 0.39
N MET A 367 -0.34 26.21 -0.61
CA MET A 367 -1.00 26.02 -1.93
C MET A 367 -0.46 24.80 -2.66
N TYR A 368 0.86 24.59 -2.60
CA TYR A 368 1.47 23.36 -3.15
C TYR A 368 0.91 22.13 -2.46
N LEU A 369 0.96 22.05 -1.14
CA LEU A 369 0.47 20.88 -0.39
C LEU A 369 -1.02 20.63 -0.64
N ARG A 370 -1.85 21.70 -0.68
CA ARG A 370 -3.27 21.59 -1.02
C ARG A 370 -3.49 20.92 -2.37
N SER A 371 -2.66 21.24 -3.36
CA SER A 371 -2.75 20.62 -4.70
C SER A 371 -2.39 19.14 -4.68
N THR A 372 -1.58 18.67 -3.71
CA THR A 372 -1.20 17.25 -3.58
C THR A 372 -2.27 16.39 -2.89
N VAL A 373 -3.30 17.00 -2.30
CA VAL A 373 -4.44 16.30 -1.68
C VAL A 373 -5.52 15.94 -2.69
N SER A 374 -5.27 16.11 -3.97
CA SER A 374 -6.23 15.77 -5.05
C SER A 374 -6.18 14.29 -5.41
N ASP A 375 -7.27 13.76 -5.99
CA ASP A 375 -7.38 12.37 -6.43
C ASP A 375 -6.32 11.96 -7.48
N ARG A 376 -5.70 12.92 -8.17
CA ARG A 376 -4.58 12.65 -9.09
C ARG A 376 -3.38 11.98 -8.42
N TYR A 377 -3.24 12.13 -7.10
CA TYR A 377 -2.19 11.48 -6.31
C TYR A 377 -2.61 10.12 -5.73
N LYS A 378 -3.86 9.70 -5.90
CA LYS A 378 -4.28 8.33 -5.59
C LYS A 378 -3.81 7.39 -6.69
N VAL A 379 -3.06 6.37 -6.33
CA VAL A 379 -2.51 5.39 -7.26
C VAL A 379 -3.59 4.40 -7.67
N PHE A 380 -4.36 3.90 -6.70
CA PHE A 380 -5.36 2.84 -6.87
C PHE A 380 -6.80 3.38 -6.85
N LEU A 381 -7.01 4.59 -7.40
CA LEU A 381 -8.32 5.26 -7.40
C LEU A 381 -9.44 4.37 -7.98
N ASP A 382 -9.14 3.59 -9.01
CA ASP A 382 -10.15 2.73 -9.65
C ASP A 382 -10.67 1.63 -8.73
N LEU A 383 -9.84 1.14 -7.78
CA LEU A 383 -10.28 0.16 -6.79
C LEU A 383 -11.36 0.72 -5.85
N PHE A 384 -11.30 2.02 -5.50
CA PHE A 384 -12.33 2.68 -4.71
C PHE A 384 -13.66 2.80 -5.48
N ASN A 385 -13.58 2.90 -6.79
CA ASN A 385 -14.74 3.02 -7.66
C ASN A 385 -15.39 1.66 -8.00
N LEU A 386 -14.78 0.53 -7.64
CA LEU A 386 -15.33 -0.80 -7.94
C LEU A 386 -16.76 -0.97 -7.41
N SER A 387 -17.08 -0.37 -6.25
CA SER A 387 -18.43 -0.41 -5.67
C SER A 387 -19.52 0.11 -6.62
N THR A 388 -19.17 0.98 -7.57
CA THR A 388 -20.10 1.50 -8.60
C THR A 388 -20.65 0.39 -9.50
N TRP A 389 -19.88 -0.69 -9.67
CA TRP A 389 -20.18 -1.79 -10.60
C TRP A 389 -20.49 -3.10 -9.91
N LEU A 390 -20.60 -3.12 -8.58
CA LEU A 390 -21.03 -4.30 -7.86
C LEU A 390 -22.54 -4.51 -8.07
N ILE A 391 -22.89 -5.74 -8.39
CA ILE A 391 -24.27 -6.19 -8.49
C ILE A 391 -24.68 -6.95 -7.22
N PRO A 392 -25.97 -7.02 -6.88
CA PRO A 392 -26.42 -7.80 -5.74
C PRO A 392 -26.03 -9.26 -5.88
N ARG A 393 -25.65 -9.90 -4.77
CA ARG A 393 -25.06 -11.26 -4.74
C ARG A 393 -25.91 -12.32 -5.42
N ASN A 394 -27.25 -12.22 -5.35
CA ASN A 394 -28.20 -13.15 -5.97
C ASN A 394 -28.20 -13.08 -7.52
N TYR A 395 -27.63 -12.04 -8.10
CA TYR A 395 -27.48 -11.87 -9.55
C TYR A 395 -26.07 -12.20 -10.07
N ILE A 396 -25.13 -12.50 -9.17
CA ILE A 396 -23.81 -12.97 -9.57
C ILE A 396 -23.97 -14.40 -10.14
N PRO A 397 -23.57 -14.66 -11.40
CA PRO A 397 -23.69 -15.98 -12.00
C PRO A 397 -22.96 -17.05 -11.18
N LYS A 398 -23.51 -18.28 -11.18
CA LYS A 398 -22.79 -19.41 -10.60
C LYS A 398 -21.56 -19.69 -11.44
N LEU A 399 -20.44 -20.00 -10.80
CA LEU A 399 -19.23 -20.43 -11.48
C LEU A 399 -19.49 -21.72 -12.25
N SER A 400 -18.92 -21.83 -13.45
CA SER A 400 -18.92 -23.09 -14.19
C SER A 400 -18.17 -24.18 -13.41
N PRO A 401 -18.42 -25.46 -13.69
CA PRO A 401 -17.71 -26.56 -13.03
C PRO A 401 -16.19 -26.48 -13.22
N LYS A 402 -15.71 -25.99 -14.37
CA LYS A 402 -14.29 -25.75 -14.66
C LYS A 402 -13.74 -24.64 -13.76
N MET A 403 -14.40 -23.47 -13.73
CA MET A 403 -13.99 -22.34 -12.91
C MET A 403 -14.09 -22.65 -11.40
N MET A 404 -15.12 -23.42 -10.99
CA MET A 404 -15.24 -23.87 -9.61
C MET A 404 -14.01 -24.68 -9.19
N ARG A 405 -13.57 -25.66 -9.99
CA ARG A 405 -12.34 -26.42 -9.73
C ARG A 405 -11.10 -25.52 -9.73
N THR A 406 -10.98 -24.65 -10.73
CA THR A 406 -9.85 -23.72 -10.83
C THR A 406 -9.72 -22.86 -9.58
N LEU A 407 -10.83 -22.33 -9.03
CA LEU A 407 -10.82 -21.41 -7.91
C LEU A 407 -10.85 -22.10 -6.54
N SER A 408 -11.23 -23.38 -6.47
CA SER A 408 -11.21 -24.19 -5.23
C SER A 408 -9.80 -24.60 -4.82
N GLY A 409 -8.83 -24.62 -5.78
CA GLY A 409 -7.45 -25.03 -5.48
C GLY A 409 -7.25 -26.55 -5.35
N THR A 410 -8.24 -27.33 -5.83
CA THR A 410 -8.18 -28.81 -5.86
C THR A 410 -7.81 -29.33 -7.22
#